data_3c76a505aeb979fc6ad64d637ca0e78b
#
_entry.id   3c76a505aeb979fc6ad64d637ca0e78b
#
_cell.length_a   1.000
_cell.length_b   1.000
_cell.length_c   1.000
_cell.angle_alpha   90.00
_cell.angle_beta   90.00
_cell.angle_gamma   90.00
#
_symmetry.space_group_name_H-M   'P 1'
#
loop_
_entity.id
_entity.type
_entity.pdbx_description
1 polymer ?
#
loop_
_entity_poly.entity_id
_entity_poly.type
_entity_poly.pdbx_seq_one_letter_code
_entity_poly.pdbx_strand_id
1 'polypeptide(L)'
;MATVPSMEALSREQLNDALIRLNILRTGEVLNPISRDLLEGALEALFSTSNHLIVYGSLAPGGPNHGLISELQGKWVEGWVTGEFLEKGWSAAMSFPALRWCPEGGDIKAHLLISPELPALWRRLDDFEGLEYERILAPFWAADGQVWVGNVYAMECELSHGG
;
A
#
# COMPACT_ATOMS: atom_id res chain seq x y z
N MET A 1 8.51 32.42 2.39
CA MET A 1 7.48 31.60 1.78
C MET A 1 7.79 30.15 2.03
N ALA A 2 6.90 29.48 2.71
CA ALA A 2 7.12 28.08 3.01
C ALA A 2 7.00 27.27 1.72
N THR A 3 8.07 26.65 1.31
CA THR A 3 8.03 25.71 0.20
C THR A 3 7.45 24.40 0.72
N VAL A 4 6.37 23.98 0.12
CA VAL A 4 5.87 22.64 0.39
C VAL A 4 6.96 21.68 -0.08
N PRO A 5 7.40 20.73 0.79
CA PRO A 5 8.35 19.75 0.35
C PRO A 5 7.77 18.98 -0.83
N SER A 6 8.41 19.08 -1.97
CA SER A 6 8.01 18.28 -3.11
C SER A 6 8.50 16.86 -2.91
N MET A 7 7.94 15.92 -3.68
CA MET A 7 8.43 14.55 -3.66
C MET A 7 9.91 14.47 -4.00
N GLU A 8 10.41 15.47 -4.73
CA GLU A 8 11.83 15.56 -5.08
C GLU A 8 12.71 15.84 -3.86
N ALA A 9 12.13 16.35 -2.77
CA ALA A 9 12.88 16.60 -1.54
C ALA A 9 13.18 15.32 -0.76
N LEU A 10 12.49 14.23 -1.07
CA LEU A 10 12.73 12.94 -0.43
C LEU A 10 13.44 12.02 -1.41
N SER A 11 14.57 11.47 -0.98
CA SER A 11 15.21 10.41 -1.75
C SER A 11 14.37 9.13 -1.65
N ARG A 12 14.57 8.23 -2.61
CA ARG A 12 13.93 6.92 -2.58
C ARG A 12 14.20 6.20 -1.25
N GLU A 13 15.41 6.29 -0.77
CA GLU A 13 15.82 5.66 0.49
C GLU A 13 15.06 6.27 1.67
N GLN A 14 14.96 7.61 1.71
CA GLN A 14 14.23 8.28 2.78
C GLN A 14 12.75 7.94 2.77
N LEU A 15 12.16 7.85 1.58
CA LEU A 15 10.77 7.46 1.45
C LEU A 15 10.55 6.03 1.94
N ASN A 16 11.39 5.10 1.52
CA ASN A 16 11.29 3.72 1.95
C ASN A 16 11.43 3.59 3.47
N ASP A 17 12.37 4.31 4.06
CA ASP A 17 12.57 4.28 5.52
C ASP A 17 11.34 4.79 6.26
N ALA A 18 10.73 5.87 5.79
CA ALA A 18 9.53 6.41 6.40
C ALA A 18 8.37 5.41 6.34
N LEU A 19 8.21 4.77 5.19
CA LEU A 19 7.14 3.80 5.00
C LEU A 19 7.35 2.54 5.85
N ILE A 20 8.58 2.06 5.93
CA ILE A 20 8.90 0.91 6.79
C ILE A 20 8.54 1.23 8.24
N ARG A 21 8.91 2.40 8.73
CA ARG A 21 8.59 2.81 10.11
C ARG A 21 7.10 2.89 10.36
N LEU A 22 6.37 3.51 9.44
CA LEU A 22 4.92 3.60 9.60
C LEU A 22 4.27 2.23 9.55
N ASN A 23 4.71 1.37 8.64
CA ASN A 23 4.12 0.04 8.52
C ASN A 23 4.34 -0.79 9.79
N ILE A 24 5.49 -0.66 10.43
CA ILE A 24 5.73 -1.28 11.72
C ILE A 24 4.72 -0.77 12.76
N LEU A 25 4.45 0.52 12.76
CA LEU A 25 3.49 1.11 13.70
C LEU A 25 2.05 0.70 13.39
N ARG A 26 1.72 0.49 12.13
CA ARG A 26 0.39 0.02 11.74
C ARG A 26 0.14 -1.43 12.11
N THR A 27 1.15 -2.28 11.96
CA THR A 27 0.98 -3.73 12.02
C THR A 27 1.43 -4.35 13.32
N GLY A 28 2.25 -3.65 14.11
CA GLY A 28 2.72 -4.11 15.39
C GLY A 28 1.84 -3.65 16.55
N GLU A 29 2.23 -4.03 17.76
CA GLU A 29 1.61 -3.46 18.94
C GLU A 29 1.95 -1.99 19.03
N VAL A 30 0.92 -1.16 19.05
CA VAL A 30 1.12 0.27 19.07
C VAL A 30 1.39 0.72 20.49
N LEU A 31 2.68 0.88 20.81
CA LEU A 31 3.09 1.41 22.11
C LEU A 31 2.98 2.93 22.15
N ASN A 32 2.98 3.57 20.98
CA ASN A 32 2.93 5.02 20.89
C ASN A 32 2.04 5.47 19.73
N PRO A 33 0.70 5.57 19.98
CA PRO A 33 -0.22 5.99 18.93
C PRO A 33 0.04 7.41 18.42
N ILE A 34 0.65 8.27 19.23
CA ILE A 34 0.96 9.63 18.80
C ILE A 34 1.99 9.61 17.68
N SER A 35 3.02 8.78 17.79
CA SER A 35 4.04 8.67 16.74
C SER A 35 3.44 8.15 15.45
N ARG A 36 2.54 7.16 15.53
CA ARG A 36 1.85 6.65 14.36
C ARG A 36 1.03 7.75 13.70
N ASP A 37 0.23 8.47 14.47
CA ASP A 37 -0.65 9.50 13.96
C ASP A 37 0.12 10.66 13.31
N LEU A 38 1.24 11.05 13.89
CA LEU A 38 2.10 12.09 13.32
C LEU A 38 2.67 11.66 11.97
N LEU A 39 3.15 10.43 11.88
CA LEU A 39 3.74 9.93 10.64
C LEU A 39 2.66 9.71 9.58
N GLU A 40 1.51 9.17 9.96
CA GLU A 40 0.37 9.04 9.04
C GLU A 40 -0.04 10.40 8.49
N GLY A 41 -0.16 11.39 9.36
CA GLY A 41 -0.55 12.73 8.96
C GLY A 41 0.45 13.38 8.02
N ALA A 42 1.74 13.19 8.27
CA ALA A 42 2.78 13.74 7.41
C ALA A 42 2.73 13.12 6.01
N LEU A 43 2.59 11.80 5.95
CA LEU A 43 2.51 11.11 4.65
C LEU A 43 1.20 11.44 3.92
N GLU A 44 0.11 11.58 4.66
CA GLU A 44 -1.15 12.00 4.07
C GLU A 44 -1.04 13.40 3.46
N ALA A 45 -0.40 14.31 4.17
CA ALA A 45 -0.21 15.68 3.69
C ALA A 45 0.65 15.72 2.41
N LEU A 46 1.66 14.85 2.33
CA LEU A 46 2.57 14.83 1.19
C LEU A 46 2.01 14.06 -0.01
N PHE A 47 1.27 12.99 0.22
CA PHE A 47 0.94 12.04 -0.84
C PHE A 47 -0.56 11.73 -0.98
N SER A 48 -1.41 12.23 -0.10
CA SER A 48 -2.86 11.90 -0.11
C SER A 48 -3.13 10.40 -0.10
N THR A 49 -2.42 9.69 0.76
CA THR A 49 -2.42 8.22 0.75
C THR A 49 -3.78 7.58 0.99
N SER A 50 -4.67 8.27 1.72
CA SER A 50 -6.00 7.73 2.01
C SER A 50 -6.87 7.61 0.76
N ASN A 51 -6.52 8.28 -0.32
CA ASN A 51 -7.23 8.22 -1.60
C ASN A 51 -6.59 7.22 -2.57
N HIS A 52 -5.58 6.49 -2.13
CA HIS A 52 -4.80 5.61 -3.00
C HIS A 52 -4.88 4.16 -2.56
N LEU A 53 -5.23 3.28 -3.48
CA LEU A 53 -5.24 1.83 -3.26
C LEU A 53 -4.46 1.16 -4.37
N ILE A 54 -3.45 0.40 -4.00
CA ILE A 54 -2.66 -0.42 -4.91
C ILE A 54 -3.25 -1.82 -4.92
N VAL A 55 -3.57 -2.35 -6.09
CA VAL A 55 -4.13 -3.69 -6.23
C VAL A 55 -3.30 -4.50 -7.20
N TYR A 56 -3.11 -5.77 -6.86
CA TYR A 56 -2.26 -6.69 -7.65
C TYR A 56 -2.90 -8.07 -7.83
N GLY A 57 -3.99 -8.35 -7.13
CA GLY A 57 -4.61 -9.67 -7.10
C GLY A 57 -6.09 -9.63 -7.43
N SER A 58 -6.91 -10.20 -6.56
CA SER A 58 -8.33 -10.38 -6.83
C SER A 58 -9.11 -9.08 -6.99
N LEU A 59 -8.64 -7.99 -6.40
CA LEU A 59 -9.25 -6.67 -6.55
C LEU A 59 -8.81 -5.94 -7.81
N ALA A 60 -7.75 -6.40 -8.47
CA ALA A 60 -7.21 -5.73 -9.65
C ALA A 60 -8.19 -5.82 -10.82
N PRO A 61 -8.09 -4.89 -11.80
CA PRO A 61 -8.92 -4.98 -12.99
C PRO A 61 -8.80 -6.36 -13.65
N GLY A 62 -9.93 -6.99 -13.91
CA GLY A 62 -9.97 -8.35 -14.42
C GLY A 62 -9.97 -9.42 -13.34
N GLY A 63 -9.71 -9.08 -12.09
CA GLY A 63 -9.76 -10.03 -10.99
C GLY A 63 -11.19 -10.32 -10.53
N PRO A 64 -11.42 -11.44 -9.85
CA PRO A 64 -12.77 -11.86 -9.49
C PRO A 64 -13.46 -10.93 -8.48
N ASN A 65 -12.71 -10.18 -7.68
CA ASN A 65 -13.30 -9.29 -6.68
C ASN A 65 -13.19 -7.82 -7.06
N HIS A 66 -12.81 -7.51 -8.29
CA HIS A 66 -12.70 -6.14 -8.76
C HIS A 66 -14.02 -5.37 -8.60
N GLY A 67 -15.16 -6.05 -8.67
CA GLY A 67 -16.46 -5.43 -8.50
C GLY A 67 -16.66 -4.68 -7.20
N LEU A 68 -15.88 -4.99 -6.17
CA LEU A 68 -15.96 -4.25 -4.89
C LEU A 68 -15.55 -2.79 -5.04
N ILE A 69 -14.70 -2.49 -6.01
CA ILE A 69 -14.13 -1.15 -6.18
C ILE A 69 -14.34 -0.59 -7.58
N SER A 70 -14.88 -1.37 -8.51
CA SER A 70 -14.99 -0.96 -9.91
C SER A 70 -15.92 0.24 -10.13
N GLU A 71 -16.88 0.47 -9.23
CA GLU A 71 -17.83 1.55 -9.34
C GLU A 71 -17.37 2.85 -8.67
N LEU A 72 -16.22 2.81 -8.01
CA LEU A 72 -15.69 4.01 -7.38
C LEU A 72 -15.28 5.01 -8.45
N GLN A 73 -15.63 6.27 -8.19
CA GLN A 73 -15.15 7.34 -9.05
C GLN A 73 -13.66 7.53 -8.81
N GLY A 74 -12.91 7.56 -9.90
CA GLY A 74 -11.48 7.73 -9.74
C GLY A 74 -10.73 7.43 -11.01
N LYS A 75 -9.43 7.37 -10.84
CA LYS A 75 -8.49 7.16 -11.92
C LYS A 75 -7.68 5.90 -11.66
N TRP A 76 -7.45 5.13 -12.69
CA TRP A 76 -6.58 3.95 -12.62
C TRP A 76 -5.24 4.25 -13.27
N VAL A 77 -4.17 3.87 -12.61
CA VAL A 77 -2.79 4.04 -13.09
C VAL A 77 -2.11 2.68 -13.11
N GLU A 78 -1.48 2.36 -14.21
CA GLU A 78 -0.70 1.12 -14.33
C GLU A 78 0.73 1.35 -13.87
N GLY A 79 1.32 0.33 -13.26
CA GLY A 79 2.69 0.42 -12.79
C GLY A 79 3.12 -0.79 -12.01
N TRP A 80 4.00 -0.57 -11.04
CA TRP A 80 4.64 -1.65 -10.30
C TRP A 80 4.79 -1.31 -8.83
N VAL A 81 4.82 -2.35 -8.01
CA VAL A 81 5.34 -2.30 -6.64
C VAL A 81 6.55 -3.23 -6.59
N THR A 82 7.38 -3.05 -5.58
CA THR A 82 8.51 -3.96 -5.37
C THR A 82 8.20 -4.95 -4.26
N GLY A 83 8.67 -6.17 -4.41
CA GLY A 83 8.42 -7.19 -3.41
C GLY A 83 8.54 -8.59 -3.95
N GLU A 84 7.85 -9.50 -3.29
CA GLU A 84 7.76 -10.87 -3.75
C GLU A 84 6.39 -11.43 -3.45
N PHE A 85 5.98 -12.45 -4.20
CA PHE A 85 4.76 -13.17 -3.93
C PHE A 85 5.02 -14.32 -2.98
N LEU A 86 4.10 -14.47 -2.03
CA LEU A 86 4.11 -15.60 -1.10
C LEU A 86 2.98 -16.53 -1.48
N GLU A 87 3.27 -17.81 -1.58
CA GLU A 87 2.28 -18.83 -1.93
C GLU A 87 1.58 -19.39 -0.69
N LYS A 88 1.42 -18.58 0.34
CA LYS A 88 0.81 -19.00 1.59
C LYS A 88 -0.55 -18.35 1.79
N GLY A 89 -1.34 -18.98 2.66
CA GLY A 89 -2.58 -18.45 3.13
C GLY A 89 -3.74 -18.62 2.15
N TRP A 90 -4.77 -17.87 2.40
CA TRP A 90 -6.00 -17.96 1.64
C TRP A 90 -5.85 -17.57 0.19
N SER A 91 -4.95 -16.63 -0.09
CA SER A 91 -4.72 -16.23 -1.47
C SER A 91 -4.22 -17.37 -2.32
N ALA A 92 -3.36 -18.21 -1.76
CA ALA A 92 -2.87 -19.37 -2.48
C ALA A 92 -4.01 -20.35 -2.77
N ALA A 93 -4.88 -20.58 -1.79
CA ALA A 93 -6.03 -21.46 -1.96
C ALA A 93 -7.00 -20.91 -3.01
N MET A 94 -7.05 -19.59 -3.17
CA MET A 94 -7.91 -18.93 -4.15
C MET A 94 -7.17 -18.60 -5.45
N SER A 95 -5.98 -19.16 -5.62
CA SER A 95 -5.14 -18.98 -6.82
C SER A 95 -4.55 -17.56 -6.95
N PHE A 96 -4.49 -16.82 -5.86
CA PHE A 96 -3.88 -15.48 -5.88
C PHE A 96 -2.82 -15.40 -4.79
N PRO A 97 -1.54 -15.30 -5.18
CA PRO A 97 -0.47 -15.16 -4.19
C PRO A 97 -0.56 -13.84 -3.46
N ALA A 98 -0.08 -13.83 -2.23
CA ALA A 98 -0.03 -12.63 -1.42
C ALA A 98 1.27 -11.87 -1.65
N LEU A 99 1.19 -10.55 -1.59
CA LEU A 99 2.36 -9.69 -1.70
C LEU A 99 3.05 -9.55 -0.35
N ARG A 100 4.37 -9.67 -0.36
CA ARG A 100 5.20 -9.15 0.71
C ARG A 100 6.00 -7.99 0.15
N TRP A 101 5.77 -6.79 0.69
CA TRP A 101 6.49 -5.62 0.21
C TRP A 101 7.94 -5.64 0.65
N CYS A 102 8.84 -5.51 -0.31
CA CYS A 102 10.27 -5.43 -0.08
C CYS A 102 10.81 -4.30 -0.96
N PRO A 103 11.34 -3.22 -0.37
CA PRO A 103 11.83 -2.10 -1.18
C PRO A 103 12.85 -2.50 -2.24
N GLU A 104 13.65 -3.54 -1.97
CA GLU A 104 14.67 -4.03 -2.88
C GLU A 104 14.25 -5.30 -3.63
N GLY A 105 12.97 -5.66 -3.56
CA GLY A 105 12.46 -6.82 -4.26
C GLY A 105 12.29 -6.58 -5.76
N GLY A 106 11.86 -7.63 -6.44
CA GLY A 106 11.56 -7.54 -7.86
C GLY A 106 10.32 -6.70 -8.14
N ASP A 107 10.16 -6.31 -9.39
CA ASP A 107 9.00 -5.54 -9.82
C ASP A 107 7.79 -6.44 -9.99
N ILE A 108 6.69 -6.05 -9.37
CA ILE A 108 5.43 -6.76 -9.44
C ILE A 108 4.40 -5.83 -10.08
N LYS A 109 3.82 -6.28 -11.17
CA LYS A 109 2.82 -5.49 -11.87
C LYS A 109 1.62 -5.26 -10.96
N ALA A 110 1.16 -4.00 -10.92
CA ALA A 110 0.05 -3.60 -10.09
C ALA A 110 -0.70 -2.44 -10.72
N HIS A 111 -1.83 -2.12 -10.13
CA HIS A 111 -2.65 -0.98 -10.54
C HIS A 111 -2.90 -0.10 -9.31
N LEU A 112 -2.89 1.20 -9.54
CA LEU A 112 -3.22 2.16 -8.50
C LEU A 112 -4.59 2.76 -8.79
N LEU A 113 -5.48 2.69 -7.82
CA LEU A 113 -6.74 3.42 -7.85
C LEU A 113 -6.58 4.70 -7.05
N ILE A 114 -6.88 5.82 -7.68
CA ILE A 114 -6.91 7.13 -7.04
C ILE A 114 -8.38 7.53 -6.96
N SER A 115 -8.94 7.55 -5.75
CA SER A 115 -10.36 7.83 -5.58
C SER A 115 -10.62 8.56 -4.27
N PRO A 116 -11.39 9.67 -4.32
CA PRO A 116 -11.80 10.35 -3.09
C PRO A 116 -12.84 9.57 -2.29
N GLU A 117 -13.38 8.50 -2.84
CA GLU A 117 -14.37 7.66 -2.16
C GLU A 117 -13.73 6.58 -1.30
N LEU A 118 -12.42 6.33 -1.46
CA LEU A 118 -11.73 5.30 -0.67
C LEU A 118 -11.81 5.51 0.84
N PRO A 119 -11.67 6.74 1.37
CA PRO A 119 -11.73 6.90 2.83
C PRO A 119 -12.99 6.34 3.48
N ALA A 120 -14.11 6.34 2.79
CA ALA A 120 -15.34 5.78 3.30
C ALA A 120 -15.37 4.25 3.24
N LEU A 121 -14.44 3.63 2.54
CA LEU A 121 -14.46 2.20 2.30
C LEU A 121 -13.33 1.42 3.00
N TRP A 122 -12.36 2.10 3.60
CA TRP A 122 -11.22 1.39 4.17
C TRP A 122 -11.62 0.31 5.16
N ARG A 123 -12.58 0.62 6.04
CA ARG A 123 -13.02 -0.36 7.02
C ARG A 123 -13.62 -1.59 6.36
N ARG A 124 -14.42 -1.40 5.32
CA ARG A 124 -15.04 -2.50 4.59
C ARG A 124 -14.01 -3.33 3.85
N LEU A 125 -13.04 -2.68 3.25
CA LEU A 125 -11.97 -3.38 2.55
C LEU A 125 -11.07 -4.14 3.53
N ASP A 126 -10.77 -3.55 4.68
CA ASP A 126 -10.00 -4.22 5.72
C ASP A 126 -10.72 -5.50 6.18
N ASP A 127 -12.04 -5.42 6.37
CA ASP A 127 -12.85 -6.59 6.76
C ASP A 127 -12.88 -7.65 5.66
N PHE A 128 -12.96 -7.23 4.42
CA PHE A 128 -12.96 -8.16 3.29
C PHE A 128 -11.65 -8.93 3.18
N GLU A 129 -10.52 -8.24 3.33
CA GLU A 129 -9.21 -8.88 3.22
C GLU A 129 -8.92 -9.82 4.39
N GLY A 130 -9.49 -9.54 5.56
CA GLY A 130 -9.39 -10.41 6.72
C GLY A 130 -8.08 -10.28 7.46
N LEU A 131 -7.88 -11.18 8.42
CA LEU A 131 -6.78 -11.10 9.37
C LEU A 131 -5.43 -11.51 8.79
N GLU A 132 -5.41 -12.19 7.66
CA GLU A 132 -4.16 -12.64 7.04
C GLU A 132 -3.42 -11.51 6.33
N TYR A 133 -4.15 -10.45 5.98
CA TYR A 133 -3.58 -9.32 5.27
C TYR A 133 -3.58 -8.09 6.15
N GLU A 134 -2.57 -7.28 5.97
CA GLU A 134 -2.47 -6.01 6.64
C GLU A 134 -2.39 -4.90 5.60
N ARG A 135 -3.06 -3.79 5.88
CA ARG A 135 -3.02 -2.63 5.00
C ARG A 135 -1.81 -1.79 5.34
N ILE A 136 -0.86 -1.76 4.43
CA ILE A 136 0.39 -1.02 4.59
C ILE A 136 0.52 0.03 3.50
N LEU A 137 1.47 0.93 3.65
CA LEU A 137 1.80 1.90 2.62
C LEU A 137 3.05 1.45 1.86
N ALA A 138 3.01 1.60 0.55
CA ALA A 138 4.16 1.27 -0.29
C ALA A 138 4.27 2.27 -1.45
N PRO A 139 5.47 2.48 -1.99
CA PRO A 139 5.62 3.26 -3.20
C PRO A 139 5.04 2.50 -4.39
N PHE A 140 4.42 3.23 -5.28
CA PHE A 140 3.91 2.70 -6.54
C PHE A 140 4.64 3.42 -7.66
N TRP A 141 5.27 2.66 -8.53
CA TRP A 141 6.07 3.19 -9.63
C TRP A 141 5.21 3.15 -10.89
N ALA A 142 4.68 4.30 -11.27
CA ALA A 142 3.79 4.35 -12.43
C ALA A 142 4.58 4.20 -13.74
N ALA A 143 3.91 3.68 -14.76
CA ALA A 143 4.51 3.49 -16.07
C ALA A 143 4.97 4.80 -16.71
N ASP A 144 4.36 5.92 -16.32
CA ASP A 144 4.73 7.26 -16.82
C ASP A 144 5.92 7.88 -16.08
N GLY A 145 6.51 7.16 -15.12
CA GLY A 145 7.65 7.62 -14.35
C GLY A 145 7.31 8.34 -13.05
N GLN A 146 6.05 8.58 -12.77
CA GLN A 146 5.65 9.20 -11.50
C GLN A 146 5.71 8.20 -10.36
N VAL A 147 5.97 8.69 -9.16
CA VAL A 147 5.98 7.88 -7.95
C VAL A 147 4.79 8.28 -7.09
N TRP A 148 4.00 7.29 -6.71
CA TRP A 148 2.86 7.46 -5.83
C TRP A 148 3.09 6.68 -4.56
N VAL A 149 2.41 7.04 -3.49
CA VAL A 149 2.39 6.24 -2.27
C VAL A 149 0.94 5.84 -2.02
N GLY A 150 0.71 4.55 -1.86
CA GLY A 150 -0.64 4.06 -1.70
C GLY A 150 -0.74 2.94 -0.68
N ASN A 151 -1.97 2.69 -0.25
CA ASN A 151 -2.27 1.56 0.61
C ASN A 151 -2.31 0.29 -0.23
N VAL A 152 -1.81 -0.78 0.34
CA VAL A 152 -1.84 -2.09 -0.31
C VAL A 152 -2.07 -3.15 0.76
N TYR A 153 -2.84 -4.16 0.43
CA TYR A 153 -3.06 -5.30 1.33
C TYR A 153 -1.96 -6.32 1.08
N ALA A 154 -1.15 -6.54 2.10
CA ALA A 154 0.02 -7.39 2.01
C ALA A 154 0.09 -8.31 3.22
N MET A 155 0.88 -9.36 3.11
CA MET A 155 1.17 -10.21 4.27
C MET A 155 2.27 -9.57 5.08
N GLU A 156 2.28 -9.88 6.38
CA GLU A 156 3.27 -9.35 7.29
C GLU A 156 4.67 -9.62 6.79
N CYS A 157 5.50 -8.58 6.87
CA CYS A 157 6.91 -8.70 6.52
C CYS A 157 7.65 -9.47 7.59
N GLU A 158 8.32 -10.56 7.21
CA GLU A 158 9.09 -11.39 8.15
C GLU A 158 10.38 -10.74 8.61
N LEU A 159 10.65 -9.51 8.21
CA LEU A 159 11.83 -8.78 8.68
C LEU A 159 11.85 -8.60 10.19
N SER A 160 10.70 -8.65 10.83
CA SER A 160 10.62 -8.59 12.28
C SER A 160 11.17 -9.84 12.96
N HIS A 161 11.39 -10.89 12.22
CA HIS A 161 11.92 -12.13 12.78
C HIS A 161 13.43 -12.19 12.72
N GLY A 162 14.00 -11.06 12.61
CA GLY A 162 15.39 -10.79 12.92
C GLY A 162 16.40 -11.92 12.78
N GLY A 163 16.16 -12.69 11.89
CA GLY A 163 17.03 -13.75 11.75
C GLY A 163 17.37 -14.74 11.99
#